data_29db40079a17a8fc9d7c6743ed71379a
#
_entry.id   29db40079a17a8fc9d7c6743ed71379a
#
_cell.length_a   1.000
_cell.length_b   1.000
_cell.length_c   1.000
_cell.angle_alpha   90.00
_cell.angle_beta   90.00
_cell.angle_gamma   90.00
#
_symmetry.space_group_name_H-M   'P 1'
#
loop_
_entity.id
_entity.type
_entity.pdbx_description
1 polymer ?
#
loop_
_entity_poly.entity_id
_entity_poly.type
_entity_poly.pdbx_seq_one_letter_code
_entity_poly.pdbx_strand_id
1 'polypeptide(L)'
;MPLAKLLFKPKKMERGYNNRTLYVNLSKMKIENKPVSKKMKKIFTGGRGFNLWLMWNSLPKEKKVNWTDAENEICISSGPLSGIPGFPGGGKSIAMAISPLTNMIIDSNVGGYFGPFMKFSGFDSMEIQGKASSDVIIYIDGCLLYTSPSPRDRS
;
A
#
# COMPACT_ATOMS: atom_id res chain seq x y z
N MET A 1 -19.36 -11.96 4.17
CA MET A 1 -19.77 -10.70 3.53
C MET A 1 -18.59 -9.71 3.63
N PRO A 2 -18.21 -8.95 2.59
CA PRO A 2 -17.08 -8.03 2.70
C PRO A 2 -17.40 -6.91 3.72
N LEU A 3 -16.41 -6.56 4.56
CA LEU A 3 -16.54 -5.51 5.58
C LEU A 3 -16.48 -4.11 4.95
N ALA A 4 -15.70 -3.96 3.87
CA ALA A 4 -15.64 -2.75 3.05
C ALA A 4 -15.37 -3.13 1.60
N LYS A 5 -15.82 -2.30 0.65
CA LYS A 5 -15.71 -2.54 -0.79
C LYS A 5 -15.44 -1.22 -1.52
N LEU A 6 -14.49 -1.25 -2.45
CA LEU A 6 -14.22 -0.16 -3.37
C LEU A 6 -14.32 -0.68 -4.81
N LEU A 7 -15.20 -0.09 -5.59
CA LEU A 7 -15.26 -0.28 -7.04
C LEU A 7 -14.53 0.87 -7.74
N PHE A 8 -13.67 0.55 -8.67
CA PHE A 8 -12.96 1.56 -9.45
C PHE A 8 -12.70 1.06 -10.87
N LYS A 9 -12.52 1.99 -11.80
CA LYS A 9 -12.11 1.67 -13.18
C LYS A 9 -10.59 1.88 -13.28
N PRO A 10 -9.83 0.86 -13.70
CA PRO A 10 -8.42 1.03 -14.03
C PRO A 10 -8.27 2.11 -15.13
N LYS A 11 -7.25 2.95 -14.99
CA LYS A 11 -6.88 3.91 -16.04
C LYS A 11 -5.67 3.36 -16.79
N LYS A 12 -5.47 3.84 -18.01
CA LYS A 12 -4.27 3.51 -18.78
C LYS A 12 -3.02 3.97 -18.00
N MET A 13 -2.08 3.07 -17.87
CA MET A 13 -0.78 3.35 -17.24
C MET A 13 0.01 4.37 -18.08
N GLU A 14 0.58 5.37 -17.42
CA GLU A 14 1.35 6.42 -18.05
C GLU A 14 2.82 6.35 -17.59
N ARG A 15 3.74 6.09 -18.50
CA ARG A 15 5.19 5.99 -18.20
C ARG A 15 5.50 5.06 -17.02
N GLY A 16 4.76 3.94 -16.92
CA GLY A 16 4.90 2.96 -15.85
C GLY A 16 4.16 3.32 -14.55
N TYR A 17 3.36 4.39 -14.52
CA TYR A 17 2.57 4.78 -13.35
C TYR A 17 1.07 4.64 -13.59
N ASN A 18 0.36 4.11 -12.60
CA ASN A 18 -1.10 4.15 -12.51
C ASN A 18 -1.61 5.46 -11.89
N ASN A 19 -0.71 6.24 -11.27
CA ASN A 19 -1.00 7.50 -10.60
C ASN A 19 -2.00 7.36 -9.43
N ARG A 20 -2.02 6.21 -8.78
CA ARG A 20 -2.93 5.88 -7.67
C ARG A 20 -2.22 5.19 -6.52
N THR A 21 -2.61 5.58 -5.31
CA THR A 21 -2.30 4.89 -4.05
C THR A 21 -3.60 4.33 -3.49
N LEU A 22 -3.58 3.07 -3.12
CA LEU A 22 -4.66 2.44 -2.39
C LEU A 22 -4.51 2.77 -0.91
N TYR A 23 -5.50 3.42 -0.31
CA TYR A 23 -5.55 3.67 1.13
C TYR A 23 -6.60 2.78 1.78
N VAL A 24 -6.19 2.05 2.80
CA VAL A 24 -7.03 1.17 3.60
C VAL A 24 -6.92 1.57 5.07
N ASN A 25 -8.03 1.98 5.69
CA ASN A 25 -8.10 2.23 7.11
C ASN A 25 -8.91 1.14 7.80
N LEU A 26 -8.23 0.28 8.55
CA LEU A 26 -8.81 -0.89 9.18
C LEU A 26 -9.70 -0.54 10.39
N SER A 27 -9.38 0.53 11.12
CA SER A 27 -10.22 0.97 12.25
C SER A 27 -11.54 1.57 11.80
N LYS A 28 -11.53 2.26 10.65
CA LYS A 28 -12.71 2.92 10.09
C LYS A 28 -13.43 2.07 9.03
N MET A 29 -12.88 0.92 8.70
CA MET A 29 -13.34 0.05 7.59
C MET A 29 -13.51 0.84 6.29
N LYS A 30 -12.52 1.70 5.97
CA LYS A 30 -12.57 2.62 4.85
C LYS A 30 -11.50 2.27 3.83
N ILE A 31 -11.89 2.27 2.55
CA ILE A 31 -11.00 2.05 1.42
C ILE A 31 -11.14 3.21 0.47
N GLU A 32 -10.03 3.80 0.05
CA GLU A 32 -10.00 4.99 -0.81
C GLU A 32 -8.91 4.89 -1.89
N ASN A 33 -9.17 5.54 -3.01
CA ASN A 33 -8.18 5.86 -4.03
C ASN A 33 -7.61 7.26 -3.78
N LYS A 34 -6.33 7.34 -3.45
CA LYS A 34 -5.60 8.62 -3.37
C LYS A 34 -4.76 8.82 -4.64
N PRO A 35 -4.63 10.04 -5.16
CA PRO A 35 -3.76 10.31 -6.29
C PRO A 35 -2.29 10.29 -5.87
N VAL A 36 -1.42 9.72 -6.70
CA VAL A 36 0.03 9.94 -6.58
C VAL A 36 0.32 11.36 -7.08
N SER A 37 0.84 12.23 -6.21
CA SER A 37 1.06 13.64 -6.54
C SER A 37 2.20 13.83 -7.56
N LYS A 38 2.09 14.88 -8.37
CA LYS A 38 3.16 15.27 -9.31
C LYS A 38 4.47 15.58 -8.56
N LYS A 39 4.38 16.19 -7.37
CA LYS A 39 5.54 16.51 -6.51
C LYS A 39 6.24 15.23 -6.04
N MET A 40 5.48 14.24 -5.58
CA MET A 40 6.00 12.93 -5.18
C MET A 40 6.79 12.26 -6.32
N LYS A 41 6.24 12.23 -7.54
CA LYS A 41 6.91 11.66 -8.72
C LYS A 41 8.12 12.47 -9.20
N LYS A 42 8.14 13.78 -8.95
CA LYS A 42 9.29 14.64 -9.29
C LYS A 42 10.49 14.37 -8.39
N ILE A 43 10.25 14.02 -7.12
CA ILE A 43 11.29 13.80 -6.11
C ILE A 43 11.73 12.33 -6.09
N PHE A 44 10.77 11.41 -6.20
CA PHE A 44 10.98 9.97 -6.08
C PHE A 44 10.46 9.20 -7.29
N THR A 45 11.19 8.15 -7.66
CA THR A 45 10.79 7.27 -8.77
C THR A 45 9.72 6.25 -8.35
N GLY A 46 9.73 5.80 -7.10
CA GLY A 46 8.83 4.76 -6.57
C GLY A 46 9.44 4.03 -5.38
N GLY A 47 8.88 2.86 -5.02
CA GLY A 47 9.40 1.99 -3.97
C GLY A 47 9.62 2.72 -2.65
N ARG A 48 10.84 2.64 -2.10
CA ARG A 48 11.20 3.27 -0.82
C ARG A 48 10.86 4.76 -0.76
N GLY A 49 11.12 5.50 -1.83
CA GLY A 49 10.84 6.93 -1.85
C GLY A 49 9.35 7.25 -1.77
N PHE A 50 8.51 6.46 -2.44
CA PHE A 50 7.05 6.61 -2.33
C PHE A 50 6.57 6.29 -0.93
N ASN A 51 7.05 5.20 -0.32
CA ASN A 51 6.68 4.85 1.06
C ASN A 51 7.09 5.93 2.06
N LEU A 52 8.31 6.47 1.95
CA LEU A 52 8.76 7.59 2.80
C LEU A 52 7.88 8.83 2.63
N TRP A 53 7.50 9.16 1.40
CA TRP A 53 6.59 10.28 1.13
C TRP A 53 5.22 10.07 1.77
N LEU A 54 4.65 8.86 1.65
CA LEU A 54 3.35 8.51 2.22
C LEU A 54 3.40 8.60 3.75
N MET A 55 4.34 7.91 4.39
CA MET A 55 4.53 7.96 5.84
C MET A 55 4.81 9.38 6.35
N TRP A 56 5.65 10.15 5.65
CA TRP A 56 5.92 11.54 6.02
C TRP A 56 4.67 12.40 6.05
N ASN A 57 3.74 12.18 5.14
CA ASN A 57 2.52 12.99 5.04
C ASN A 57 1.37 12.47 5.92
N SER A 58 1.38 11.20 6.32
CA SER A 58 0.34 10.62 7.15
C SER A 58 0.65 10.67 8.65
N LEU A 59 1.93 10.52 9.02
CA LEU A 59 2.33 10.55 10.42
C LEU A 59 2.24 11.96 11.01
N PRO A 60 1.67 12.11 12.23
CA PRO A 60 1.63 13.39 12.94
C PRO A 60 3.06 13.90 13.21
N LYS A 61 3.24 15.22 13.09
CA LYS A 61 4.56 15.86 13.27
C LYS A 61 4.85 16.21 14.73
N GLU A 62 3.82 16.33 15.53
CA GLU A 62 3.84 16.88 16.88
C GLU A 62 4.01 15.83 17.97
N LYS A 63 3.89 14.56 17.62
CA LYS A 63 4.08 13.44 18.55
C LYS A 63 4.94 12.34 17.97
N LYS A 64 5.70 11.68 18.85
CA LYS A 64 6.36 10.43 18.49
C LYS A 64 5.31 9.33 18.34
N VAL A 65 5.26 8.69 17.18
CA VAL A 65 4.40 7.54 16.91
C VAL A 65 5.17 6.27 17.20
N ASN A 66 4.56 5.37 17.99
CA ASN A 66 5.08 4.05 18.28
C ASN A 66 4.51 3.02 17.29
N TRP A 67 5.13 1.86 17.22
CA TRP A 67 4.70 0.79 16.31
C TRP A 67 3.28 0.27 16.59
N THR A 68 2.78 0.39 17.84
CA THR A 68 1.42 0.00 18.24
C THR A 68 0.35 1.06 18.04
N ASP A 69 0.75 2.30 17.75
CA ASP A 69 -0.20 3.41 17.63
C ASP A 69 -1.06 3.26 16.37
N ALA A 70 -2.31 3.71 16.45
CA ALA A 70 -3.24 3.66 15.32
C ALA A 70 -2.81 4.53 14.13
N GLU A 71 -1.93 5.49 14.37
CA GLU A 71 -1.33 6.35 13.36
C GLU A 71 -0.17 5.70 12.62
N ASN A 72 0.43 4.63 13.18
CA ASN A 72 1.40 3.85 12.42
C ASN A 72 0.72 3.23 11.20
N GLU A 73 1.46 3.16 10.11
CA GLU A 73 0.95 2.56 8.88
C GLU A 73 1.99 1.65 8.23
N ILE A 74 1.48 0.73 7.43
CA ILE A 74 2.29 -0.09 6.52
C ILE A 74 2.12 0.48 5.13
N CYS A 75 3.21 0.98 4.55
CA CYS A 75 3.26 1.42 3.16
C CYS A 75 3.94 0.37 2.30
N ILE A 76 3.32 0.01 1.19
CA ILE A 76 3.90 -0.91 0.21
C ILE A 76 3.90 -0.23 -1.16
N SER A 77 5.06 -0.15 -1.80
CA SER A 77 5.18 0.46 -3.13
C SER A 77 6.10 -0.34 -4.03
N SER A 78 5.85 -0.25 -5.33
CA SER A 78 6.71 -0.75 -6.38
C SER A 78 7.25 0.38 -7.26
N GLY A 79 8.19 0.08 -8.14
CA GLY A 79 8.71 1.04 -9.10
C GLY A 79 7.90 1.07 -10.41
N PRO A 80 8.17 2.06 -11.30
CA PRO A 80 7.48 2.17 -12.59
C PRO A 80 7.77 0.97 -13.52
N LEU A 81 8.87 0.25 -13.33
CA LEU A 81 9.22 -0.92 -14.11
C LEU A 81 8.65 -2.24 -13.55
N SER A 82 7.91 -2.19 -12.44
CA SER A 82 7.31 -3.39 -11.85
C SER A 82 6.25 -4.00 -12.78
N GLY A 83 6.38 -5.30 -13.05
CA GLY A 83 5.45 -6.05 -13.88
C GLY A 83 5.61 -5.81 -15.39
N ILE A 84 6.64 -5.09 -15.85
CA ILE A 84 6.89 -4.92 -17.28
C ILE A 84 7.46 -6.22 -17.86
N PRO A 85 6.82 -6.83 -18.88
CA PRO A 85 7.36 -8.00 -19.54
C PRO A 85 8.73 -7.69 -20.18
N GLY A 86 9.67 -8.61 -20.05
CA GLY A 86 11.01 -8.47 -20.63
C GLY A 86 11.98 -7.65 -19.76
N PHE A 87 11.55 -7.05 -18.64
CA PHE A 87 12.44 -6.41 -17.67
C PHE A 87 12.76 -7.37 -16.51
N PRO A 88 13.99 -7.93 -16.43
CA PRO A 88 14.37 -8.81 -15.33
C PRO A 88 14.37 -8.05 -14.00
N GLY A 89 13.87 -8.70 -12.94
CA GLY A 89 13.83 -8.09 -11.61
C GLY A 89 12.63 -7.19 -11.33
N GLY A 90 11.65 -7.09 -12.24
CA GLY A 90 10.43 -6.27 -12.07
C GLY A 90 9.44 -6.74 -11.00
N GLY A 91 9.76 -7.80 -10.21
CA GLY A 91 8.89 -8.34 -9.17
C GLY A 91 9.08 -7.74 -7.78
N LYS A 92 10.02 -6.81 -7.59
CA LYS A 92 10.29 -6.23 -6.27
C LYS A 92 9.29 -5.15 -5.88
N SER A 93 8.82 -5.24 -4.63
CA SER A 93 8.18 -4.16 -3.89
C SER A 93 8.89 -3.91 -2.56
N ILE A 94 8.65 -2.76 -1.96
CA ILE A 94 9.20 -2.38 -0.65
C ILE A 94 8.03 -2.21 0.29
N ALA A 95 8.07 -2.90 1.43
CA ALA A 95 7.19 -2.65 2.56
C ALA A 95 7.93 -1.78 3.59
N MET A 96 7.22 -0.81 4.20
CA MET A 96 7.79 0.12 5.17
C MET A 96 6.80 0.37 6.30
N ALA A 97 7.31 0.40 7.53
CA ALA A 97 6.53 0.67 8.74
C ALA A 97 7.46 1.14 9.88
N ILE A 98 6.88 1.49 11.04
CA ILE A 98 7.65 1.64 12.28
C ILE A 98 7.89 0.26 12.88
N SER A 99 9.15 -0.05 13.13
CA SER A 99 9.59 -1.36 13.65
C SER A 99 9.21 -1.55 15.12
N PRO A 100 8.69 -2.72 15.50
CA PRO A 100 8.48 -3.07 16.91
C PRO A 100 9.80 -3.23 17.68
N LEU A 101 10.91 -3.55 17.02
CA LEU A 101 12.21 -3.76 17.66
C LEU A 101 12.91 -2.45 17.99
N THR A 102 12.92 -1.50 17.06
CA THR A 102 13.71 -0.27 17.19
C THR A 102 12.87 0.99 17.39
N ASN A 103 11.56 0.89 17.17
CA ASN A 103 10.61 2.01 17.10
C ASN A 103 11.05 3.11 16.11
N MET A 104 11.77 2.71 15.08
CA MET A 104 12.20 3.56 13.97
C MET A 104 11.58 3.05 12.67
N ILE A 105 11.54 3.92 11.66
CA ILE A 105 11.11 3.52 10.31
C ILE A 105 12.10 2.50 9.75
N ILE A 106 11.55 1.37 9.31
CA ILE A 106 12.30 0.32 8.61
C ILE A 106 11.66 0.00 7.28
N ASP A 107 12.44 -0.55 6.38
CA ASP A 107 11.94 -1.10 5.13
C ASP A 107 12.37 -2.56 4.94
N SER A 108 11.54 -3.29 4.20
CA SER A 108 11.80 -4.67 3.81
C SER A 108 11.52 -4.88 2.33
N ASN A 109 12.38 -5.62 1.67
CA ASN A 109 12.16 -6.02 0.29
C ASN A 109 11.20 -7.20 0.21
N VAL A 110 10.17 -7.06 -0.60
CA VAL A 110 9.19 -8.11 -0.90
C VAL A 110 9.37 -8.54 -2.34
N GLY A 111 9.77 -9.78 -2.55
CA GLY A 111 9.91 -10.39 -3.87
C GLY A 111 8.61 -11.05 -4.35
N GLY A 112 8.65 -11.63 -5.55
CA GLY A 112 7.53 -12.37 -6.14
C GLY A 112 6.56 -11.49 -6.92
N TYR A 113 5.29 -11.87 -6.94
CA TYR A 113 4.30 -11.29 -7.85
C TYR A 113 3.43 -10.19 -7.24
N PHE A 114 3.55 -9.91 -5.94
CA PHE A 114 2.69 -8.93 -5.28
C PHE A 114 2.80 -7.53 -5.90
N GLY A 115 4.03 -7.04 -6.11
CA GLY A 115 4.26 -5.75 -6.74
C GLY A 115 3.66 -5.65 -8.15
N PRO A 116 3.97 -6.58 -9.08
CA PRO A 116 3.33 -6.67 -10.39
C PRO A 116 1.82 -6.70 -10.34
N PHE A 117 1.21 -7.57 -9.53
CA PHE A 117 -0.24 -7.67 -9.45
C PHE A 117 -0.91 -6.43 -8.86
N MET A 118 -0.29 -5.77 -7.90
CA MET A 118 -0.75 -4.47 -7.41
C MET A 118 -0.74 -3.42 -8.54
N LYS A 119 0.29 -3.41 -9.39
CA LYS A 119 0.38 -2.55 -10.58
C LYS A 119 -0.70 -2.88 -11.61
N PHE A 120 -0.92 -4.14 -11.91
CA PHE A 120 -1.97 -4.58 -12.84
C PHE A 120 -3.37 -4.26 -12.32
N SER A 121 -3.55 -4.27 -11.00
CA SER A 121 -4.77 -3.83 -10.34
C SER A 121 -4.93 -2.29 -10.31
N GLY A 122 -4.01 -1.53 -10.88
CA GLY A 122 -4.13 -0.10 -11.07
C GLY A 122 -3.58 0.76 -9.93
N PHE A 123 -2.66 0.23 -9.10
CA PHE A 123 -2.04 0.96 -8.00
C PHE A 123 -0.51 0.97 -8.08
N ASP A 124 0.10 2.10 -7.72
CA ASP A 124 1.55 2.23 -7.59
C ASP A 124 2.01 1.95 -6.15
N SER A 125 1.12 2.23 -5.20
CA SER A 125 1.39 2.13 -3.77
C SER A 125 0.15 1.70 -3.01
N MET A 126 0.34 1.18 -1.80
CA MET A 126 -0.72 0.88 -0.84
C MET A 126 -0.32 1.42 0.54
N GLU A 127 -1.27 2.05 1.23
CA GLU A 127 -1.19 2.48 2.63
C GLU A 127 -2.20 1.69 3.45
N ILE A 128 -1.77 1.05 4.51
CA ILE A 128 -2.64 0.33 5.46
C ILE A 128 -2.44 0.95 6.83
N GLN A 129 -3.51 1.50 7.41
CA GLN A 129 -3.50 2.18 8.69
C GLN A 129 -4.61 1.68 9.61
N GLY A 130 -4.39 1.81 10.91
CA GLY A 130 -5.35 1.41 11.93
C GLY A 130 -5.35 -0.07 12.24
N LYS A 131 -6.28 -0.49 13.11
CA LYS A 131 -6.41 -1.87 13.59
C LYS A 131 -7.85 -2.33 13.41
N ALA A 132 -8.04 -3.49 12.80
CA ALA A 132 -9.34 -4.17 12.74
C ALA A 132 -9.67 -4.83 14.09
N SER A 133 -10.96 -5.06 14.36
CA SER A 133 -11.42 -5.78 15.56
C SER A 133 -11.14 -7.28 15.52
N SER A 134 -10.96 -7.84 14.33
CA SER A 134 -10.59 -9.23 14.08
C SER A 134 -9.65 -9.30 12.87
N ASP A 135 -9.05 -10.46 12.62
CA ASP A 135 -8.19 -10.68 11.47
C ASP A 135 -8.97 -10.48 10.16
N VAL A 136 -8.39 -9.75 9.23
CA VAL A 136 -9.01 -9.42 7.94
C VAL A 136 -8.07 -9.73 6.79
N ILE A 137 -8.65 -10.01 5.64
CA ILE A 137 -7.93 -10.16 4.37
C ILE A 137 -8.25 -8.97 3.49
N ILE A 138 -7.21 -8.34 2.95
CA ILE A 138 -7.34 -7.35 1.89
C ILE A 138 -7.24 -8.10 0.56
N TYR A 139 -8.34 -8.14 -0.18
CA TYR A 139 -8.41 -8.77 -1.49
C TYR A 139 -8.47 -7.72 -2.59
N ILE A 140 -7.57 -7.81 -3.57
CA ILE A 140 -7.47 -6.87 -4.69
C ILE A 140 -7.66 -7.67 -5.98
N ASP A 141 -8.73 -7.37 -6.72
CA ASP A 141 -9.05 -8.02 -7.99
C ASP A 141 -9.35 -6.96 -9.05
N GLY A 142 -8.32 -6.56 -9.76
CA GLY A 142 -8.39 -5.66 -10.92
C GLY A 142 -9.19 -4.38 -10.73
N CYS A 143 -10.48 -4.47 -10.53
CA CYS A 143 -11.41 -3.34 -10.32
C CYS A 143 -12.24 -3.45 -9.04
N LEU A 144 -12.03 -4.50 -8.26
CA LEU A 144 -12.77 -4.79 -7.04
C LEU A 144 -11.83 -4.95 -5.87
N LEU A 145 -12.08 -4.21 -4.80
CA LEU A 145 -11.36 -4.34 -3.54
C LEU A 145 -12.35 -4.53 -2.40
N TYR A 146 -12.11 -5.50 -1.55
CA TYR A 146 -12.86 -5.67 -0.32
C TYR A 146 -12.00 -6.29 0.79
N THR A 147 -12.41 -6.07 2.03
CA THR A 147 -11.89 -6.77 3.20
C THR A 147 -12.90 -7.83 3.63
N SER A 148 -12.44 -8.99 4.03
CA SER A 148 -13.27 -10.04 4.59
C SER A 148 -12.59 -10.65 5.82
N PRO A 149 -13.33 -11.31 6.72
CA PRO A 149 -12.76 -12.07 7.83
C PRO A 149 -11.76 -13.11 7.31
N SER A 150 -10.70 -13.35 8.07
CA SER A 150 -9.70 -14.37 7.73
C SER A 150 -10.35 -15.76 7.69
N PRO A 151 -9.97 -16.65 6.74
CA PRO A 151 -10.43 -18.03 6.73
C PRO A 151 -10.11 -18.82 8.01
N ARG A 152 -9.08 -18.39 8.79
CA ARG A 152 -8.70 -19.03 10.05
C ARG A 152 -9.71 -18.79 11.17
N ASP A 153 -10.55 -17.77 11.06
CA ASP A 153 -11.57 -17.43 12.06
C ASP A 153 -12.89 -18.18 11.83
N ARG A 154 -12.94 -19.10 10.89
CA ARG A 154 -14.13 -19.90 10.55
C ARG A 154 -14.12 -21.33 11.10
N SER A 155 -13.15 -21.64 11.97
CA SER A 155 -13.07 -22.95 12.65
C SER A 155 -13.63 -22.87 14.07
#